data_f9b76f43592a0a522dcf28a78f0e1c7e
#
_entry.id   f9b76f43592a0a522dcf28a78f0e1c7e
#
_cell.length_a   1.000
_cell.length_b   1.000
_cell.length_c   1.000
_cell.angle_alpha   90.00
_cell.angle_beta   90.00
_cell.angle_gamma   90.00
#
_symmetry.space_group_name_H-M   'P 1'
#
loop_
_entity.id
_entity.type
_entity.pdbx_description
1 polymer ?
#
loop_
_entity_poly.entity_id
_entity_poly.type
_entity_poly.pdbx_seq_one_letter_code
_entity_poly.pdbx_strand_id
1 'polypeptide(L)'
;METLKKLAGIKAAEFVEDGMVVGLGTGSTAYYFVEEIGRRIKEEGLQITAVTTSSVTSKQAEGLGIPLKSIDEVDQVDVTVDGADEVDPQFNGIKGGGGALLMEKVVATPSKDYIWVVDESKLVQKLGAFKLPVEVVQYGAEQVFCRFAEAGYKPSFREKNGQRFITDMQNFIIDLDLGVIENPVEFGRELDHIVGVVEHGLFTQMVNKVIVAGQGGVNILEANS
;
A
#
# COMPACT_ATOMS: atom_id res chain seq x y z
N MET A 1 5.25 18.77 6.55
CA MET A 1 5.08 17.41 6.03
C MET A 1 4.13 16.58 6.89
N GLU A 2 4.34 16.45 8.18
CA GLU A 2 3.47 15.71 9.10
C GLU A 2 2.02 16.23 9.10
N THR A 3 1.83 17.55 9.14
CA THR A 3 0.51 18.19 9.08
C THR A 3 -0.25 17.83 7.79
N LEU A 4 0.42 17.74 6.64
CA LEU A 4 -0.21 17.37 5.37
C LEU A 4 -0.69 15.92 5.39
N LYS A 5 0.13 15.00 5.90
CA LYS A 5 -0.26 13.58 6.04
C LYS A 5 -1.47 13.41 6.94
N LYS A 6 -1.51 14.16 8.04
CA LYS A 6 -2.66 14.17 8.96
C LYS A 6 -3.93 14.67 8.26
N LEU A 7 -3.85 15.76 7.48
CA LEU A 7 -4.99 16.28 6.72
C LEU A 7 -5.53 15.25 5.72
N ALA A 8 -4.64 14.56 4.98
CA ALA A 8 -5.06 13.53 4.04
C ALA A 8 -5.75 12.35 4.75
N GLY A 9 -5.19 11.88 5.88
CA GLY A 9 -5.77 10.79 6.66
C GLY A 9 -7.15 11.13 7.22
N ILE A 10 -7.32 12.34 7.80
CA ILE A 10 -8.61 12.83 8.28
C ILE A 10 -9.63 12.92 7.13
N LYS A 11 -9.21 13.46 5.98
CA LYS A 11 -10.10 13.56 4.82
C LYS A 11 -10.55 12.20 4.32
N ALA A 12 -9.66 11.21 4.32
CA ALA A 12 -10.02 9.84 3.94
C ALA A 12 -11.04 9.19 4.90
N ALA A 13 -10.99 9.53 6.18
CA ALA A 13 -11.92 8.99 7.16
C ALA A 13 -13.37 9.44 6.90
N GLU A 14 -13.60 10.53 6.16
CA GLU A 14 -14.96 10.97 5.79
C GLU A 14 -15.69 9.97 4.86
N PHE A 15 -14.96 9.07 4.19
CA PHE A 15 -15.53 8.01 3.33
C PHE A 15 -15.97 6.77 4.12
N VAL A 16 -15.75 6.74 5.43
CA VAL A 16 -16.12 5.61 6.28
C VAL A 16 -17.45 5.90 6.98
N GLU A 17 -18.40 4.97 6.83
CA GLU A 17 -19.74 5.04 7.39
C GLU A 17 -20.01 3.86 8.35
N ASP A 18 -21.06 3.96 9.16
CA ASP A 18 -21.49 2.90 10.07
C ASP A 18 -21.78 1.57 9.33
N GLY A 19 -21.36 0.49 9.93
CA GLY A 19 -21.57 -0.87 9.43
C GLY A 19 -20.58 -1.33 8.38
N MET A 20 -19.66 -0.47 7.91
CA MET A 20 -18.68 -0.82 6.89
C MET A 20 -17.63 -1.80 7.41
N VAL A 21 -17.11 -2.61 6.48
CA VAL A 21 -15.83 -3.31 6.60
C VAL A 21 -14.74 -2.43 5.98
N VAL A 22 -13.76 -2.04 6.81
CA VAL A 22 -12.75 -1.04 6.47
C VAL A 22 -11.37 -1.65 6.41
N GLY A 23 -10.69 -1.51 5.28
CA GLY A 23 -9.27 -1.85 5.11
C GLY A 23 -8.37 -0.74 5.66
N LEU A 24 -7.58 -1.07 6.67
CA LEU A 24 -6.61 -0.16 7.29
C LEU A 24 -5.23 -0.39 6.68
N GLY A 25 -4.79 0.57 5.89
CA GLY A 25 -3.52 0.55 5.17
C GLY A 25 -2.30 0.74 6.07
N THR A 26 -1.13 0.67 5.44
CA THR A 26 0.17 0.77 6.10
C THR A 26 0.93 2.00 5.62
N GLY A 27 1.72 2.60 6.49
CA GLY A 27 2.60 3.72 6.16
C GLY A 27 2.26 5.03 6.89
N SER A 28 3.14 6.01 6.74
CA SER A 28 3.11 7.22 7.56
C SER A 28 1.89 8.14 7.33
N THR A 29 1.23 8.04 6.17
CA THR A 29 -0.01 8.81 5.89
C THR A 29 -1.23 8.01 6.32
N ALA A 30 -1.27 6.70 6.03
CA ALA A 30 -2.32 5.79 6.49
C ALA A 30 -2.41 5.74 8.03
N TYR A 31 -1.28 5.92 8.74
CA TYR A 31 -1.25 6.04 10.20
C TYR A 31 -2.28 7.06 10.73
N TYR A 32 -2.37 8.23 10.11
CA TYR A 32 -3.31 9.28 10.54
C TYR A 32 -4.77 8.97 10.20
N PHE A 33 -5.02 8.19 9.16
CA PHE A 33 -6.34 7.65 8.88
C PHE A 33 -6.79 6.70 10.00
N VAL A 34 -5.93 5.77 10.40
CA VAL A 34 -6.21 4.81 11.50
C VAL A 34 -6.45 5.54 12.82
N GLU A 35 -5.65 6.57 13.15
CA GLU A 35 -5.86 7.43 14.32
C GLU A 35 -7.24 8.10 14.29
N GLU A 36 -7.64 8.65 13.14
CA GLU A 36 -8.93 9.33 13.00
C GLU A 36 -10.11 8.34 13.10
N ILE A 37 -9.99 7.14 12.55
CA ILE A 37 -11.00 6.08 12.72
C ILE A 37 -11.14 5.72 14.21
N GLY A 38 -10.04 5.54 14.93
CA GLY A 38 -10.06 5.27 16.37
C GLY A 38 -10.72 6.41 17.16
N ARG A 39 -10.45 7.67 16.81
CA ARG A 39 -11.12 8.84 17.41
C ARG A 39 -12.63 8.81 17.15
N ARG A 40 -13.05 8.57 15.89
CA ARG A 40 -14.48 8.55 15.52
C ARG A 40 -15.24 7.42 16.23
N ILE A 41 -14.63 6.25 16.39
CA ILE A 41 -15.22 5.14 17.17
C ILE A 41 -15.44 5.60 18.62
N LYS A 42 -14.44 6.22 19.23
CA LYS A 42 -14.48 6.61 20.66
C LYS A 42 -15.38 7.80 20.93
N GLU A 43 -15.36 8.82 20.07
CA GLU A 43 -16.00 10.11 20.33
C GLU A 43 -17.35 10.27 19.61
N GLU A 44 -17.51 9.65 18.44
CA GLU A 44 -18.71 9.76 17.60
C GLU A 44 -19.57 8.48 17.61
N GLY A 45 -19.05 7.37 18.18
CA GLY A 45 -19.76 6.10 18.24
C GLY A 45 -19.79 5.33 16.92
N LEU A 46 -18.88 5.64 15.98
CA LEU A 46 -18.76 4.94 14.70
C LEU A 46 -18.63 3.43 14.90
N GLN A 47 -19.43 2.64 14.22
CA GLN A 47 -19.42 1.18 14.30
C GLN A 47 -18.92 0.57 12.99
N ILE A 48 -17.75 -0.02 13.01
CA ILE A 48 -17.13 -0.70 11.87
C ILE A 48 -16.51 -2.04 12.26
N THR A 49 -16.21 -2.84 11.26
CA THR A 49 -15.24 -3.93 11.37
C THR A 49 -14.04 -3.58 10.51
N ALA A 50 -12.82 -3.79 11.00
CA ALA A 50 -11.63 -3.47 10.22
C ALA A 50 -10.80 -4.72 9.91
N VAL A 51 -10.12 -4.68 8.75
CA VAL A 51 -9.05 -5.59 8.33
C VAL A 51 -7.77 -4.78 8.10
N THR A 52 -6.61 -5.36 8.32
CA THR A 52 -5.33 -4.62 8.29
C THR A 52 -4.39 -5.17 7.25
N THR A 53 -3.52 -4.31 6.74
CA THR A 53 -2.53 -4.65 5.71
C THR A 53 -1.14 -4.96 6.26
N SER A 54 -0.96 -4.92 7.59
CA SER A 54 0.30 -5.28 8.25
C SER A 54 0.14 -5.52 9.75
N SER A 55 1.09 -6.23 10.34
CA SER A 55 1.17 -6.42 11.80
C SER A 55 1.37 -5.10 12.56
N VAL A 56 2.02 -4.11 11.94
CA VAL A 56 2.20 -2.76 12.53
C VAL A 56 0.87 -2.06 12.64
N THR A 57 0.07 -2.09 11.57
CA THR A 57 -1.28 -1.47 11.56
C THR A 57 -2.24 -2.20 12.48
N SER A 58 -2.14 -3.54 12.59
CA SER A 58 -2.93 -4.31 13.56
C SER A 58 -2.70 -3.84 14.98
N LYS A 59 -1.44 -3.70 15.39
CA LYS A 59 -1.07 -3.21 16.73
C LYS A 59 -1.57 -1.80 17.01
N GLN A 60 -1.51 -0.91 16.00
CA GLN A 60 -2.05 0.45 16.12
C GLN A 60 -3.56 0.40 16.34
N ALA A 61 -4.28 -0.35 15.51
CA ALA A 61 -5.74 -0.47 15.57
C ALA A 61 -6.21 -1.08 16.91
N GLU A 62 -5.53 -2.14 17.38
CA GLU A 62 -5.79 -2.75 18.70
C GLU A 62 -5.61 -1.74 19.83
N GLY A 63 -4.53 -0.94 19.78
CA GLY A 63 -4.26 0.12 20.77
C GLY A 63 -5.33 1.21 20.80
N LEU A 64 -6.04 1.43 19.69
CA LEU A 64 -7.14 2.39 19.55
C LEU A 64 -8.51 1.77 19.83
N GLY A 65 -8.58 0.47 20.08
CA GLY A 65 -9.85 -0.25 20.33
C GLY A 65 -10.69 -0.45 19.07
N ILE A 66 -10.10 -0.43 17.88
CA ILE A 66 -10.79 -0.69 16.60
C ILE A 66 -11.06 -2.19 16.50
N PRO A 67 -12.31 -2.65 16.26
CA PRO A 67 -12.63 -4.05 16.11
C PRO A 67 -11.98 -4.65 14.85
N LEU A 68 -11.13 -5.66 15.01
CA LEU A 68 -10.41 -6.33 13.93
C LEU A 68 -11.00 -7.71 13.61
N LYS A 69 -10.97 -8.05 12.32
CA LYS A 69 -11.13 -9.41 11.79
C LYS A 69 -10.00 -9.75 10.83
N SER A 70 -9.80 -11.05 10.61
CA SER A 70 -9.01 -11.52 9.48
C SER A 70 -9.71 -11.17 8.17
N ILE A 71 -8.95 -10.96 7.09
CA ILE A 71 -9.50 -10.82 5.74
C ILE A 71 -10.32 -12.07 5.33
N ASP A 72 -9.97 -13.23 5.86
CA ASP A 72 -10.66 -14.50 5.59
C ASP A 72 -12.03 -14.63 6.31
N GLU A 73 -12.36 -13.71 7.22
CA GLU A 73 -13.61 -13.68 7.98
C GLU A 73 -14.61 -12.64 7.44
N VAL A 74 -14.28 -11.98 6.34
CA VAL A 74 -15.12 -10.98 5.69
C VAL A 74 -15.32 -11.31 4.21
N ASP A 75 -16.54 -11.18 3.71
CA ASP A 75 -16.86 -11.50 2.32
C ASP A 75 -16.37 -10.40 1.36
N GLN A 76 -16.30 -9.16 1.82
CA GLN A 76 -15.92 -7.98 1.04
C GLN A 76 -15.44 -6.88 1.96
N VAL A 77 -14.60 -6.00 1.44
CA VAL A 77 -14.19 -4.75 2.10
C VAL A 77 -14.93 -3.59 1.42
N ASP A 78 -15.59 -2.73 2.19
CA ASP A 78 -16.34 -1.62 1.62
C ASP A 78 -15.41 -0.49 1.15
N VAL A 79 -14.45 -0.12 1.99
CA VAL A 79 -13.43 0.87 1.65
C VAL A 79 -12.07 0.50 2.26
N THR A 80 -11.02 0.55 1.46
CA THR A 80 -9.64 0.45 1.95
C THR A 80 -8.94 1.78 1.73
N VAL A 81 -8.29 2.30 2.77
CA VAL A 81 -7.46 3.51 2.70
C VAL A 81 -6.01 3.14 2.98
N ASP A 82 -5.11 3.45 2.05
CA ASP A 82 -3.70 3.07 2.12
C ASP A 82 -2.78 4.16 1.58
N GLY A 83 -1.49 4.08 1.86
CA GLY A 83 -0.47 4.96 1.28
C GLY A 83 0.03 4.48 -0.07
N ALA A 84 0.76 5.35 -0.79
CA ALA A 84 1.55 4.97 -1.96
C ALA A 84 2.90 5.67 -1.96
N ASP A 85 3.90 5.03 -2.58
CA ASP A 85 5.27 5.58 -2.70
C ASP A 85 5.40 6.44 -3.96
N GLU A 86 4.71 6.08 -5.04
CA GLU A 86 4.51 6.87 -6.26
C GLU A 86 3.11 6.67 -6.82
N VAL A 87 2.57 7.70 -7.49
CA VAL A 87 1.30 7.64 -8.22
C VAL A 87 1.46 8.39 -9.54
N ASP A 88 1.13 7.75 -10.67
CA ASP A 88 1.14 8.35 -12.00
C ASP A 88 -0.24 8.93 -12.40
N PRO A 89 -0.32 9.73 -13.49
CA PRO A 89 -1.59 10.31 -13.95
C PRO A 89 -2.63 9.29 -14.43
N GLN A 90 -2.23 8.03 -14.67
CA GLN A 90 -3.13 6.93 -15.04
C GLN A 90 -3.61 6.13 -13.83
N PHE A 91 -3.34 6.62 -12.62
CA PHE A 91 -3.69 5.96 -11.36
C PHE A 91 -3.03 4.60 -11.18
N ASN A 92 -1.84 4.39 -11.76
CA ASN A 92 -0.96 3.33 -11.36
C ASN A 92 -0.05 3.83 -10.24
N GLY A 93 0.38 2.93 -9.36
CA GLY A 93 1.27 3.31 -8.26
C GLY A 93 2.34 2.28 -7.95
N ILE A 94 3.36 2.75 -7.25
CA ILE A 94 4.33 1.90 -6.56
C ILE A 94 4.02 1.96 -5.07
N LYS A 95 3.95 0.78 -4.46
CA LYS A 95 3.75 0.59 -3.01
C LYS A 95 4.75 -0.45 -2.48
N GLY A 96 4.77 -0.60 -1.18
CA GLY A 96 5.62 -1.59 -0.52
C GLY A 96 6.94 -1.03 0.03
N GLY A 97 7.10 0.29 0.09
CA GLY A 97 8.23 0.93 0.80
C GLY A 97 8.33 0.48 2.26
N GLY A 98 7.19 0.24 2.92
CA GLY A 98 7.09 -0.31 4.28
C GLY A 98 7.27 -1.83 4.39
N GLY A 99 7.30 -2.56 3.27
CA GLY A 99 7.46 -4.02 3.24
C GLY A 99 6.16 -4.82 3.44
N ALA A 100 4.99 -4.22 3.23
CA ALA A 100 3.69 -4.84 3.44
C ALA A 100 2.91 -5.12 2.14
N LEU A 101 3.54 -4.98 0.98
CA LEU A 101 2.90 -4.94 -0.35
C LEU A 101 1.97 -6.12 -0.63
N LEU A 102 2.31 -7.33 -0.18
CA LEU A 102 1.48 -8.52 -0.38
C LEU A 102 0.16 -8.41 0.39
N MET A 103 0.22 -8.14 1.69
CA MET A 103 -0.98 -7.94 2.50
C MET A 103 -1.80 -6.74 2.03
N GLU A 104 -1.14 -5.64 1.63
CA GLU A 104 -1.79 -4.46 1.03
C GLU A 104 -2.61 -4.85 -0.20
N LYS A 105 -2.04 -5.63 -1.13
CA LYS A 105 -2.73 -6.05 -2.35
C LYS A 105 -3.84 -7.08 -2.08
N VAL A 106 -3.62 -7.99 -1.13
CA VAL A 106 -4.65 -8.95 -0.69
C VAL A 106 -5.88 -8.22 -0.14
N VAL A 107 -5.71 -7.19 0.68
CA VAL A 107 -6.83 -6.41 1.22
C VAL A 107 -7.47 -5.51 0.16
N ALA A 108 -6.67 -4.94 -0.75
CA ALA A 108 -7.16 -4.09 -1.82
C ALA A 108 -8.05 -4.85 -2.83
N THR A 109 -7.74 -6.12 -3.09
CA THR A 109 -8.43 -6.94 -4.11
C THR A 109 -9.94 -7.09 -3.87
N PRO A 110 -10.46 -7.41 -2.67
CA PRO A 110 -11.90 -7.48 -2.39
C PRO A 110 -12.52 -6.11 -2.03
N SER A 111 -11.78 -5.00 -2.15
CA SER A 111 -12.29 -3.68 -1.79
C SER A 111 -13.15 -3.10 -2.89
N LYS A 112 -14.35 -2.59 -2.52
CA LYS A 112 -15.23 -1.85 -3.45
C LYS A 112 -14.63 -0.51 -3.84
N ASP A 113 -14.19 0.23 -2.81
CA ASP A 113 -13.46 1.49 -2.97
C ASP A 113 -12.04 1.32 -2.40
N TYR A 114 -11.04 1.58 -3.24
CA TYR A 114 -9.64 1.64 -2.83
C TYR A 114 -9.14 3.07 -2.97
N ILE A 115 -8.74 3.68 -1.86
CA ILE A 115 -8.36 5.09 -1.75
C ILE A 115 -6.90 5.18 -1.33
N TRP A 116 -6.09 5.90 -2.09
CA TRP A 116 -4.73 6.23 -1.65
C TRP A 116 -4.68 7.60 -1.00
N VAL A 117 -3.90 7.69 0.08
CA VAL A 117 -3.61 8.93 0.81
C VAL A 117 -2.13 9.26 0.67
N VAL A 118 -1.81 10.37 0.04
CA VAL A 118 -0.44 10.76 -0.29
C VAL A 118 -0.22 12.26 -0.06
N ASP A 119 1.04 12.65 0.08
CA ASP A 119 1.43 14.04 -0.12
C ASP A 119 1.82 14.30 -1.59
N GLU A 120 1.81 15.58 -2.00
CA GLU A 120 2.04 15.99 -3.40
C GLU A 120 3.39 15.50 -3.97
N SER A 121 4.39 15.18 -3.13
CA SER A 121 5.70 14.69 -3.58
C SER A 121 5.62 13.25 -4.15
N LYS A 122 4.51 12.55 -3.90
CA LYS A 122 4.27 11.18 -4.40
C LYS A 122 3.69 11.15 -5.80
N LEU A 123 3.21 12.29 -6.31
CA LEU A 123 2.73 12.39 -7.68
C LEU A 123 3.90 12.49 -8.64
N VAL A 124 3.98 11.58 -9.59
CA VAL A 124 5.03 11.51 -10.60
C VAL A 124 4.43 11.47 -12.01
N GLN A 125 5.20 11.85 -13.02
CA GLN A 125 4.75 11.73 -14.42
C GLN A 125 4.88 10.28 -14.92
N LYS A 126 5.89 9.54 -14.46
CA LYS A 126 6.13 8.13 -14.74
C LYS A 126 6.65 7.46 -13.49
N LEU A 127 6.23 6.22 -13.26
CA LEU A 127 6.69 5.40 -12.14
C LEU A 127 8.16 4.97 -12.31
N GLY A 128 8.86 4.72 -11.21
CA GLY A 128 10.17 4.06 -11.19
C GLY A 128 11.31 4.88 -10.61
N ALA A 129 11.10 6.14 -10.21
CA ALA A 129 12.09 6.87 -9.42
C ALA A 129 12.22 6.26 -8.02
N PHE A 130 11.12 5.81 -7.44
CA PHE A 130 11.14 4.91 -6.30
C PHE A 130 11.45 3.49 -6.78
N LYS A 131 12.39 2.80 -6.10
CA LYS A 131 12.71 1.40 -6.43
C LYS A 131 11.48 0.54 -6.30
N LEU A 132 11.24 -0.33 -7.28
CA LEU A 132 10.10 -1.24 -7.25
C LEU A 132 10.38 -2.42 -6.30
N PRO A 133 9.62 -2.57 -5.20
CA PRO A 133 9.73 -3.74 -4.34
C PRO A 133 9.10 -4.97 -4.99
N VAL A 134 9.81 -6.09 -4.91
CA VAL A 134 9.30 -7.41 -5.33
C VAL A 134 9.47 -8.37 -4.15
N GLU A 135 8.36 -8.91 -3.66
CA GLU A 135 8.35 -9.92 -2.61
C GLU A 135 8.62 -11.29 -3.20
N VAL A 136 9.59 -12.00 -2.64
CA VAL A 136 10.06 -13.29 -3.15
C VAL A 136 10.16 -14.31 -2.04
N VAL A 137 9.88 -15.60 -2.34
CA VAL A 137 10.09 -16.68 -1.38
C VAL A 137 11.57 -16.73 -0.98
N GLN A 138 11.85 -17.10 0.27
CA GLN A 138 13.22 -17.18 0.76
C GLN A 138 14.03 -18.27 0.03
N TYR A 139 13.40 -19.41 -0.23
CA TYR A 139 14.04 -20.51 -0.97
C TYR A 139 14.23 -20.14 -2.43
N GLY A 140 15.47 -20.10 -2.89
CA GLY A 140 15.82 -19.72 -4.25
C GLY A 140 15.82 -18.22 -4.54
N ALA A 141 15.75 -17.35 -3.54
CA ALA A 141 15.77 -15.90 -3.71
C ALA A 141 17.00 -15.37 -4.47
N GLU A 142 18.19 -16.03 -4.30
CA GLU A 142 19.38 -15.70 -5.07
C GLU A 142 19.20 -15.97 -6.57
N GLN A 143 18.45 -17.01 -6.95
CA GLN A 143 18.18 -17.31 -8.36
C GLN A 143 17.28 -16.24 -8.99
N VAL A 144 16.28 -15.77 -8.24
CA VAL A 144 15.42 -14.65 -8.67
C VAL A 144 16.25 -13.37 -8.78
N PHE A 145 17.12 -13.11 -7.80
CA PHE A 145 18.03 -11.96 -7.82
C PHE A 145 18.95 -11.97 -9.05
N CYS A 146 19.59 -13.10 -9.36
CA CYS A 146 20.45 -13.25 -10.54
C CYS A 146 19.66 -13.00 -11.83
N ARG A 147 18.45 -13.53 -11.94
CA ARG A 147 17.55 -13.31 -13.08
C ARG A 147 17.23 -11.81 -13.28
N PHE A 148 16.96 -11.09 -12.21
CA PHE A 148 16.75 -9.64 -12.29
C PHE A 148 18.01 -8.87 -12.67
N ALA A 149 19.19 -9.31 -12.18
CA ALA A 149 20.47 -8.70 -12.54
C ALA A 149 20.80 -8.92 -14.02
N GLU A 150 20.58 -10.12 -14.54
CA GLU A 150 20.76 -10.46 -15.97
C GLU A 150 19.81 -9.65 -16.87
N ALA A 151 18.59 -9.38 -16.40
CA ALA A 151 17.63 -8.50 -17.09
C ALA A 151 17.98 -7.00 -17.00
N GLY A 152 19.03 -6.63 -16.24
CA GLY A 152 19.46 -5.24 -16.10
C GLY A 152 18.65 -4.41 -15.09
N TYR A 153 17.85 -5.04 -14.22
CA TYR A 153 16.95 -4.36 -13.28
C TYR A 153 17.63 -3.85 -12.02
N LYS A 154 18.95 -3.95 -11.90
CA LYS A 154 19.77 -3.49 -10.78
C LYS A 154 19.16 -3.85 -9.41
N PRO A 155 18.97 -5.14 -9.12
CA PRO A 155 18.33 -5.59 -7.89
C PRO A 155 19.19 -5.33 -6.67
N SER A 156 18.53 -5.12 -5.53
CA SER A 156 19.16 -5.13 -4.20
C SER A 156 18.23 -5.81 -3.20
N PHE A 157 18.73 -6.73 -2.38
CA PHE A 157 17.91 -7.22 -1.27
C PHE A 157 17.65 -6.08 -0.29
N ARG A 158 16.40 -5.98 0.14
CA ARG A 158 16.05 -5.05 1.21
C ARG A 158 16.69 -5.52 2.51
N GLU A 159 17.27 -4.57 3.24
CA GLU A 159 17.91 -4.83 4.52
C GLU A 159 17.33 -3.95 5.63
N LYS A 160 17.36 -4.48 6.85
CA LYS A 160 17.04 -3.75 8.06
C LYS A 160 18.07 -4.15 9.12
N ASN A 161 18.78 -3.17 9.70
CA ASN A 161 19.83 -3.39 10.71
C ASN A 161 20.95 -4.35 10.24
N GLY A 162 21.33 -4.29 8.96
CA GLY A 162 22.39 -5.12 8.37
C GLY A 162 22.00 -6.59 8.11
N GLN A 163 20.72 -6.91 8.20
CA GLN A 163 20.17 -8.23 7.86
C GLN A 163 19.09 -8.09 6.79
N ARG A 164 18.90 -9.13 5.98
CA ARG A 164 17.79 -9.15 5.01
C ARG A 164 16.47 -8.92 5.73
N PHE A 165 15.68 -8.00 5.20
CA PHE A 165 14.35 -7.74 5.70
C PHE A 165 13.45 -8.95 5.43
N ILE A 166 12.69 -9.35 6.44
CA ILE A 166 11.69 -10.43 6.35
C ILE A 166 10.30 -9.78 6.50
N THR A 167 9.42 -10.04 5.55
CA THR A 167 8.05 -9.54 5.56
C THR A 167 7.20 -10.26 6.62
N ASP A 168 6.02 -9.72 6.92
CA ASP A 168 5.04 -10.38 7.81
C ASP A 168 4.67 -11.79 7.29
N MET A 169 4.70 -12.01 5.97
CA MET A 169 4.47 -13.30 5.31
C MET A 169 5.73 -14.18 5.19
N GLN A 170 6.81 -13.85 5.90
CA GLN A 170 8.06 -14.60 5.98
C GLN A 170 8.81 -14.72 4.64
N ASN A 171 8.70 -13.72 3.78
CA ASN A 171 9.39 -13.63 2.51
C ASN A 171 10.51 -12.56 2.55
N PHE A 172 11.37 -12.53 1.53
CA PHE A 172 12.30 -11.43 1.30
C PHE A 172 11.72 -10.39 0.35
N ILE A 173 12.33 -9.21 0.30
CA ILE A 173 12.06 -8.19 -0.72
C ILE A 173 13.34 -7.94 -1.50
N ILE A 174 13.22 -7.93 -2.83
CA ILE A 174 14.21 -7.46 -3.77
C ILE A 174 13.69 -6.12 -4.33
N ASP A 175 14.43 -5.05 -4.11
CA ASP A 175 14.14 -3.72 -4.63
C ASP A 175 14.84 -3.57 -5.99
N LEU A 176 14.06 -3.25 -7.06
CA LEU A 176 14.55 -3.06 -8.42
C LEU A 176 14.72 -1.57 -8.73
N ASP A 177 15.92 -1.15 -9.15
CA ASP A 177 16.23 0.22 -9.55
C ASP A 177 16.07 0.36 -11.07
N LEU A 178 14.86 0.66 -11.50
CA LEU A 178 14.47 0.68 -12.92
C LEU A 178 14.58 2.07 -13.56
N GLY A 179 14.63 3.13 -12.74
CA GLY A 179 14.62 4.52 -13.20
C GLY A 179 13.28 4.97 -13.75
N VAL A 180 12.79 4.37 -14.84
CA VAL A 180 11.47 4.62 -15.42
C VAL A 180 10.82 3.30 -15.82
N ILE A 181 9.54 3.16 -15.48
CA ILE A 181 8.70 2.04 -15.90
C ILE A 181 7.72 2.55 -16.97
N GLU A 182 7.98 2.20 -18.24
CA GLU A 182 7.18 2.70 -19.36
C GLU A 182 5.76 2.11 -19.38
N ASN A 183 5.63 0.80 -19.14
CA ASN A 183 4.37 0.06 -19.17
C ASN A 183 4.17 -0.70 -17.84
N PRO A 184 3.69 -0.04 -16.77
CA PRO A 184 3.60 -0.69 -15.44
C PRO A 184 2.66 -1.90 -15.43
N VAL A 185 1.58 -1.88 -16.22
CA VAL A 185 0.63 -3.01 -16.30
C VAL A 185 1.28 -4.25 -16.94
N GLU A 186 2.01 -4.06 -18.03
CA GLU A 186 2.67 -5.17 -18.73
C GLU A 186 3.84 -5.71 -17.92
N PHE A 187 4.64 -4.80 -17.35
CA PHE A 187 5.77 -5.17 -16.50
C PHE A 187 5.32 -5.93 -15.24
N GLY A 188 4.21 -5.55 -14.63
CA GLY A 188 3.62 -6.30 -13.52
C GLY A 188 3.29 -7.74 -13.92
N ARG A 189 2.64 -7.93 -15.07
CA ARG A 189 2.33 -9.27 -15.61
C ARG A 189 3.59 -10.10 -15.89
N GLU A 190 4.68 -9.49 -16.35
CA GLU A 190 5.95 -10.19 -16.53
C GLU A 190 6.51 -10.68 -15.19
N LEU A 191 6.45 -9.87 -14.14
CA LEU A 191 6.90 -10.23 -12.80
C LEU A 191 6.07 -11.38 -12.20
N ASP A 192 4.75 -11.39 -12.42
CA ASP A 192 3.85 -12.45 -11.98
C ASP A 192 4.19 -13.84 -12.53
N HIS A 193 4.86 -13.89 -13.70
CA HIS A 193 5.25 -15.15 -14.34
C HIS A 193 6.64 -15.65 -13.91
N ILE A 194 7.32 -14.96 -12.99
CA ILE A 194 8.64 -15.35 -12.51
C ILE A 194 8.50 -16.27 -11.31
N VAL A 195 8.87 -17.54 -11.46
CA VAL A 195 8.88 -18.52 -10.37
C VAL A 195 9.75 -18.01 -9.22
N GLY A 196 9.17 -17.99 -8.01
CA GLY A 196 9.81 -17.46 -6.79
C GLY A 196 9.39 -16.04 -6.45
N VAL A 197 8.80 -15.27 -7.38
CA VAL A 197 8.09 -14.03 -7.09
C VAL A 197 6.74 -14.39 -6.44
N VAL A 198 6.42 -13.72 -5.35
CA VAL A 198 5.15 -13.86 -4.64
C VAL A 198 4.21 -12.74 -5.05
N GLU A 199 4.73 -11.48 -5.03
CA GLU A 199 3.98 -10.30 -5.41
C GLU A 199 4.96 -9.14 -5.68
N HIS A 200 4.50 -8.11 -6.34
CA HIS A 200 5.28 -6.91 -6.66
C HIS A 200 4.56 -5.62 -6.27
N GLY A 201 5.32 -4.54 -6.08
CA GLY A 201 4.81 -3.25 -5.65
C GLY A 201 4.09 -2.41 -6.71
N LEU A 202 3.87 -2.92 -7.92
CA LEU A 202 3.03 -2.26 -8.91
C LEU A 202 1.55 -2.53 -8.61
N PHE A 203 0.82 -1.48 -8.31
CA PHE A 203 -0.63 -1.48 -8.12
C PHE A 203 -1.25 -0.74 -9.29
N THR A 204 -1.80 -1.48 -10.24
CA THR A 204 -2.31 -0.95 -11.49
C THR A 204 -3.80 -1.24 -11.63
N GLN A 205 -4.58 -0.26 -12.11
CA GLN A 205 -6.01 -0.43 -12.37
C GLN A 205 -6.84 -0.87 -11.13
N MET A 206 -6.40 -0.49 -9.92
CA MET A 206 -7.03 -0.89 -8.66
C MET A 206 -7.62 0.28 -7.88
N VAL A 207 -6.96 1.45 -7.91
CA VAL A 207 -7.35 2.59 -7.09
C VAL A 207 -8.51 3.36 -7.72
N ASN A 208 -9.47 3.77 -6.88
CA ASN A 208 -10.62 4.57 -7.29
C ASN A 208 -10.38 6.06 -7.06
N LYS A 209 -9.70 6.42 -5.96
CA LYS A 209 -9.45 7.80 -5.56
C LYS A 209 -8.04 7.97 -4.99
N VAL A 210 -7.48 9.14 -5.22
CA VAL A 210 -6.22 9.55 -4.58
C VAL A 210 -6.46 10.86 -3.84
N ILE A 211 -6.29 10.85 -2.53
CA ILE A 211 -6.39 12.02 -1.67
C ILE A 211 -4.98 12.60 -1.51
N VAL A 212 -4.77 13.76 -2.06
CA VAL A 212 -3.46 14.42 -2.13
C VAL A 212 -3.44 15.61 -1.20
N ALA A 213 -2.55 15.62 -0.22
CA ALA A 213 -2.30 16.78 0.62
C ALA A 213 -1.09 17.57 0.10
N GLY A 214 -1.28 18.85 -0.14
CA GLY A 214 -0.27 19.79 -0.62
C GLY A 214 -0.37 21.15 0.03
N GLN A 215 0.46 22.11 -0.41
CA GLN A 215 0.48 23.47 0.17
C GLN A 215 -0.87 24.20 0.01
N GLY A 216 -1.67 23.83 -1.01
CA GLY A 216 -3.01 24.40 -1.26
C GLY A 216 -4.14 23.72 -0.49
N GLY A 217 -3.86 22.77 0.40
CA GLY A 217 -4.86 21.99 1.12
C GLY A 217 -4.93 20.53 0.67
N VAL A 218 -6.12 19.95 0.75
CA VAL A 218 -6.37 18.55 0.34
C VAL A 218 -7.20 18.51 -0.94
N ASN A 219 -6.69 17.82 -1.94
CA ASN A 219 -7.38 17.58 -3.21
C ASN A 219 -7.76 16.09 -3.34
N ILE A 220 -8.89 15.80 -3.97
CA ILE A 220 -9.31 14.45 -4.30
C ILE A 220 -9.23 14.30 -5.81
N LEU A 221 -8.46 13.33 -6.27
CA LEU A 221 -8.39 12.92 -7.67
C LEU A 221 -9.19 11.63 -7.81
N GLU A 222 -10.04 11.53 -8.82
CA GLU A 222 -10.85 10.33 -9.10
C GLU A 222 -10.37 9.66 -10.38
N ALA A 223 -10.19 8.34 -10.33
CA ALA A 223 -9.91 7.57 -11.53
C ALA A 223 -11.11 7.65 -12.46
N ASN A 224 -10.89 7.94 -13.73
CA ASN A 224 -11.95 7.91 -14.73
C ASN A 224 -12.47 6.46 -14.84
N SER A 225 -13.75 6.28 -14.54
CA SER A 225 -14.49 5.02 -14.67
C SER A 225 -14.62 4.59 -16.13
#